data_02890a91fa2e894dbc0e9fa7e2e792de
#
_entry.id   02890a91fa2e894dbc0e9fa7e2e792de
#
_cell.length_a   1.000
_cell.length_b   1.000
_cell.length_c   1.000
_cell.angle_alpha   90.00
_cell.angle_beta   90.00
_cell.angle_gamma   90.00
#
_symmetry.space_group_name_H-M   'P 1'
#
loop_
_entity.id
_entity.type
_entity.pdbx_description
1 polymer ?
#
loop_
_entity_poly.entity_id
_entity_poly.type
_entity_poly.pdbx_seq_one_letter_code
_entity_poly.pdbx_strand_id
1 'polypeptide(L)'
;MTNQSTIDKLIEMRLTAMADAFRIQMDDPAMKEVPFEDRFGMLVDVEYSNRKNNRLKRLIRQAEFEQPDASIAAIDYHSGRKLNKALINRLATCEYITEYRNIFITGATGSGKTYMACAFGMEACKHYYSVRYIRLPDLLLDLQAARENGTFSTVLKKYTKPIVLIIDEWLLLKLTEAEARNLFELIHKRRKKSSTIFCSQFRESEWYQQICDGESTLADAIMDRISYDSYKIDIESVDPSKDLSMREIYGLDPAMAK
;
A
#
# COMPACT_ATOMS: atom_id res chain seq x y z
N MET A 1 -43.04 -17.25 -15.47
CA MET A 1 -41.99 -17.13 -14.43
C MET A 1 -42.41 -16.02 -13.46
N THR A 2 -42.41 -16.29 -12.19
CA THR A 2 -42.71 -15.24 -11.21
C THR A 2 -41.48 -14.37 -10.99
N ASN A 3 -41.66 -13.08 -10.75
CA ASN A 3 -40.56 -12.15 -10.42
C ASN A 3 -39.71 -12.66 -9.25
N GLN A 4 -40.33 -13.32 -8.27
CA GLN A 4 -39.64 -13.95 -7.16
C GLN A 4 -38.62 -15.01 -7.62
N SER A 5 -38.98 -15.89 -8.58
CA SER A 5 -38.06 -16.90 -9.15
C SER A 5 -36.84 -16.24 -9.82
N THR A 6 -37.00 -15.05 -10.41
CA THR A 6 -35.86 -14.33 -11.02
C THR A 6 -34.94 -13.77 -9.90
N ILE A 7 -35.52 -13.24 -8.85
CA ILE A 7 -34.75 -12.72 -7.68
C ILE A 7 -33.93 -13.86 -7.04
N ASP A 8 -34.57 -15.00 -6.81
CA ASP A 8 -33.93 -16.15 -6.19
C ASP A 8 -32.71 -16.63 -7.03
N LYS A 9 -32.85 -16.66 -8.36
CA LYS A 9 -31.74 -16.99 -9.26
C LYS A 9 -30.62 -15.96 -9.24
N LEU A 10 -30.93 -14.67 -9.19
CA LEU A 10 -29.91 -13.63 -9.04
C LEU A 10 -29.12 -13.80 -7.75
N ILE A 11 -29.79 -14.12 -6.65
CA ILE A 11 -29.14 -14.37 -5.35
C ILE A 11 -28.25 -15.62 -5.43
N GLU A 12 -28.74 -16.72 -6.04
CA GLU A 12 -27.96 -17.94 -6.23
C GLU A 12 -26.71 -17.71 -7.07
N MET A 13 -26.80 -16.87 -8.12
CA MET A 13 -25.67 -16.41 -8.92
C MET A 13 -24.76 -15.39 -8.21
N ARG A 14 -25.05 -15.06 -6.95
CA ARG A 14 -24.34 -14.04 -6.15
C ARG A 14 -24.38 -12.63 -6.77
N LEU A 15 -25.50 -12.29 -7.41
CA LEU A 15 -25.79 -10.97 -7.96
C LEU A 15 -26.75 -10.23 -7.00
N THR A 16 -26.36 -10.10 -5.73
CA THR A 16 -27.26 -9.65 -4.64
C THR A 16 -27.66 -8.20 -4.81
N ALA A 17 -26.73 -7.31 -5.19
CA ALA A 17 -27.03 -5.91 -5.41
C ALA A 17 -28.00 -5.71 -6.61
N MET A 18 -27.84 -6.52 -7.67
CA MET A 18 -28.76 -6.54 -8.81
C MET A 18 -30.14 -7.04 -8.41
N ALA A 19 -30.22 -8.08 -7.55
CA ALA A 19 -31.48 -8.62 -7.04
C ALA A 19 -32.25 -7.56 -6.21
N ASP A 20 -31.55 -6.83 -5.36
CA ASP A 20 -32.14 -5.77 -4.53
C ASP A 20 -32.61 -4.57 -5.41
N ALA A 21 -31.78 -4.17 -6.38
CA ALA A 21 -32.16 -3.13 -7.34
C ALA A 21 -33.37 -3.56 -8.20
N PHE A 22 -33.47 -4.82 -8.58
CA PHE A 22 -34.61 -5.34 -9.32
C PHE A 22 -35.89 -5.33 -8.49
N ARG A 23 -35.85 -5.62 -7.18
CA ARG A 23 -37.00 -5.45 -6.28
C ARG A 23 -37.48 -3.99 -6.27
N ILE A 24 -36.54 -3.06 -6.06
CA ILE A 24 -36.84 -1.63 -6.04
C ILE A 24 -37.52 -1.18 -7.34
N GLN A 25 -36.98 -1.60 -8.51
CA GLN A 25 -37.57 -1.27 -9.82
C GLN A 25 -38.98 -1.82 -9.99
N MET A 26 -39.29 -2.99 -9.42
CA MET A 26 -40.63 -3.57 -9.51
C MET A 26 -41.68 -2.83 -8.67
N ASP A 27 -41.23 -2.29 -7.53
CA ASP A 27 -42.10 -1.58 -6.60
C ASP A 27 -42.28 -0.09 -6.98
N ASP A 28 -41.42 0.44 -7.88
CA ASP A 28 -41.49 1.83 -8.33
C ASP A 28 -42.35 1.98 -9.58
N PRO A 29 -43.56 2.66 -9.48
CA PRO A 29 -44.42 2.88 -10.63
C PRO A 29 -43.76 3.68 -11.76
N ALA A 30 -42.79 4.59 -11.44
CA ALA A 30 -42.12 5.42 -12.42
C ALA A 30 -41.24 4.56 -13.37
N MET A 31 -40.81 3.40 -12.94
CA MET A 31 -40.01 2.48 -13.76
C MET A 31 -40.80 1.87 -14.92
N LYS A 32 -42.12 1.96 -14.94
CA LYS A 32 -42.95 1.47 -16.05
C LYS A 32 -42.77 2.29 -17.33
N GLU A 33 -42.46 3.57 -17.17
CA GLU A 33 -42.23 4.50 -18.28
C GLU A 33 -40.80 4.47 -18.81
N VAL A 34 -39.87 3.80 -18.11
CA VAL A 34 -38.46 3.66 -18.50
C VAL A 34 -38.31 2.46 -19.45
N PRO A 35 -37.65 2.63 -20.61
CA PRO A 35 -37.35 1.53 -21.52
C PRO A 35 -36.65 0.35 -20.84
N PHE A 36 -36.90 -0.85 -21.34
CA PHE A 36 -36.30 -2.07 -20.75
C PHE A 36 -34.77 -2.03 -20.74
N GLU A 37 -34.17 -1.57 -21.81
CA GLU A 37 -32.71 -1.47 -21.99
C GLU A 37 -32.10 -0.59 -20.91
N ASP A 38 -32.70 0.54 -20.62
CA ASP A 38 -32.22 1.47 -19.58
C ASP A 38 -32.36 0.86 -18.17
N ARG A 39 -33.51 0.23 -17.90
CA ARG A 39 -33.75 -0.46 -16.61
C ARG A 39 -32.75 -1.58 -16.38
N PHE A 40 -32.47 -2.37 -17.43
CA PHE A 40 -31.49 -3.44 -17.37
C PHE A 40 -30.07 -2.88 -17.17
N GLY A 41 -29.72 -1.80 -17.89
CA GLY A 41 -28.47 -1.07 -17.70
C GLY A 41 -28.26 -0.63 -16.25
N MET A 42 -29.27 -0.03 -15.63
CA MET A 42 -29.22 0.37 -14.21
C MET A 42 -28.94 -0.81 -13.27
N LEU A 43 -29.54 -1.98 -13.52
CA LEU A 43 -29.30 -3.17 -12.72
C LEU A 43 -27.87 -3.66 -12.83
N VAL A 44 -27.31 -3.65 -14.04
CA VAL A 44 -25.93 -4.05 -14.32
C VAL A 44 -24.96 -3.07 -13.63
N ASP A 45 -25.20 -1.78 -13.72
CA ASP A 45 -24.36 -0.74 -13.15
C ASP A 45 -24.29 -0.82 -11.61
N VAL A 46 -25.41 -1.10 -10.95
CA VAL A 46 -25.46 -1.30 -9.50
C VAL A 46 -24.63 -2.49 -9.08
N GLU A 47 -24.76 -3.64 -9.74
CA GLU A 47 -23.96 -4.83 -9.40
C GLU A 47 -22.48 -4.63 -9.70
N TYR A 48 -22.15 -4.02 -10.84
CA TYR A 48 -20.78 -3.73 -11.24
C TYR A 48 -20.09 -2.81 -10.23
N SER A 49 -20.76 -1.72 -9.85
CA SER A 49 -20.26 -0.76 -8.86
C SER A 49 -20.08 -1.40 -7.48
N ASN A 50 -21.06 -2.22 -7.05
CA ASN A 50 -20.97 -2.96 -5.80
C ASN A 50 -19.77 -3.93 -5.78
N ARG A 51 -19.57 -4.67 -6.87
CA ARG A 51 -18.41 -5.58 -6.99
C ARG A 51 -17.07 -4.85 -6.95
N LYS A 52 -16.96 -3.72 -7.67
CA LYS A 52 -15.77 -2.86 -7.62
C LYS A 52 -15.50 -2.36 -6.21
N ASN A 53 -16.52 -1.83 -5.54
CA ASN A 53 -16.40 -1.34 -4.17
C ASN A 53 -15.99 -2.44 -3.19
N ASN A 54 -16.61 -3.62 -3.29
CA ASN A 54 -16.28 -4.76 -2.43
C ASN A 54 -14.84 -5.29 -2.69
N ARG A 55 -14.39 -5.27 -3.95
CA ARG A 55 -13.00 -5.59 -4.30
C ARG A 55 -12.04 -4.60 -3.67
N LEU A 56 -12.31 -3.30 -3.77
CA LEU A 56 -11.48 -2.24 -3.17
C LEU A 56 -11.41 -2.39 -1.65
N LYS A 57 -12.56 -2.52 -0.97
CA LYS A 57 -12.61 -2.73 0.49
C LYS A 57 -11.79 -3.95 0.93
N ARG A 58 -11.85 -5.04 0.15
CA ARG A 58 -11.06 -6.25 0.42
C ARG A 58 -9.56 -5.99 0.27
N LEU A 59 -9.13 -5.30 -0.78
CA LEU A 59 -7.71 -4.97 -1.01
C LEU A 59 -7.16 -4.09 0.13
N ILE A 60 -7.90 -3.04 0.54
CA ILE A 60 -7.51 -2.17 1.64
C ILE A 60 -7.37 -2.97 2.94
N ARG A 61 -8.35 -3.82 3.26
CA ARG A 61 -8.29 -4.67 4.46
C ARG A 61 -7.10 -5.64 4.44
N GLN A 62 -6.79 -6.23 3.27
CA GLN A 62 -5.67 -7.16 3.10
C GLN A 62 -4.30 -6.49 3.14
N ALA A 63 -4.24 -5.20 2.86
CA ALA A 63 -3.00 -4.44 2.89
C ALA A 63 -2.47 -4.25 4.32
N GLU A 64 -3.33 -4.25 5.34
CA GLU A 64 -2.99 -4.04 6.75
C GLU A 64 -2.16 -2.75 6.96
N PHE A 65 -2.66 -1.64 6.40
CA PHE A 65 -2.00 -0.34 6.55
C PHE A 65 -1.94 0.11 8.01
N GLU A 66 -0.80 0.67 8.41
CA GLU A 66 -0.65 1.37 9.70
C GLU A 66 -1.55 2.61 9.78
N GLN A 67 -1.74 3.29 8.64
CA GLN A 67 -2.59 4.48 8.52
C GLN A 67 -3.61 4.28 7.40
N PRO A 68 -4.76 3.67 7.69
CA PRO A 68 -5.77 3.31 6.68
C PRO A 68 -6.50 4.52 6.08
N ASP A 69 -6.45 5.67 6.75
CA ASP A 69 -7.08 6.93 6.29
C ASP A 69 -6.10 7.82 5.49
N ALA A 70 -4.87 7.35 5.25
CA ALA A 70 -3.89 8.12 4.50
C ALA A 70 -4.34 8.38 3.06
N SER A 71 -4.16 9.62 2.59
CA SER A 71 -4.58 10.05 1.26
C SER A 71 -3.56 11.01 0.65
N ILE A 72 -3.26 10.85 -0.63
CA ILE A 72 -2.41 11.78 -1.39
C ILE A 72 -3.02 13.19 -1.40
N ALA A 73 -4.35 13.29 -1.49
CA ALA A 73 -5.04 14.58 -1.50
C ALA A 73 -4.91 15.36 -0.18
N ALA A 74 -4.67 14.66 0.93
CA ALA A 74 -4.52 15.25 2.26
C ALA A 74 -3.06 15.54 2.64
N ILE A 75 -2.11 15.33 1.73
CA ILE A 75 -0.69 15.70 1.98
C ILE A 75 -0.58 17.22 2.05
N ASP A 76 -0.14 17.73 3.19
CA ASP A 76 0.11 19.15 3.40
C ASP A 76 1.49 19.55 2.85
N TYR A 77 1.49 20.30 1.76
CA TYR A 77 2.69 20.84 1.13
C TYR A 77 3.19 22.15 1.77
N HIS A 78 2.47 22.69 2.75
CA HIS A 78 2.78 23.94 3.45
C HIS A 78 3.25 23.74 4.89
N SER A 79 3.39 22.49 5.33
CA SER A 79 3.76 22.10 6.70
C SER A 79 5.24 22.36 7.07
N GLY A 80 5.94 23.20 6.33
CA GLY A 80 7.38 23.42 6.56
C GLY A 80 8.29 22.29 6.06
N ARG A 81 7.75 21.38 5.21
CA ARG A 81 8.49 20.29 4.57
C ARG A 81 8.76 20.60 3.11
N LYS A 82 9.95 20.26 2.62
CA LYS A 82 10.29 20.31 1.20
C LYS A 82 9.77 19.04 0.55
N LEU A 83 8.65 19.16 -0.15
CA LEU A 83 8.04 18.05 -0.88
C LEU A 83 7.94 18.39 -2.38
N ASN A 84 8.38 17.48 -3.22
CA ASN A 84 8.21 17.61 -4.67
C ASN A 84 6.79 17.16 -5.08
N LYS A 85 5.85 18.12 -5.10
CA LYS A 85 4.45 17.87 -5.47
C LYS A 85 4.29 17.23 -6.86
N ALA A 86 5.11 17.63 -7.83
CA ALA A 86 5.04 17.06 -9.18
C ALA A 86 5.41 15.57 -9.19
N LEU A 87 6.46 15.20 -8.46
CA LEU A 87 6.87 13.80 -8.30
C LEU A 87 5.80 13.00 -7.55
N ILE A 88 5.26 13.52 -6.45
CA ILE A 88 4.22 12.84 -5.68
C ILE A 88 2.98 12.60 -6.53
N ASN A 89 2.51 13.60 -7.29
CA ASN A 89 1.37 13.45 -8.20
C ASN A 89 1.66 12.43 -9.31
N ARG A 90 2.87 12.41 -9.86
CA ARG A 90 3.26 11.40 -10.85
C ARG A 90 3.23 10.00 -10.26
N LEU A 91 3.76 9.80 -9.05
CA LEU A 91 3.75 8.50 -8.39
C LEU A 91 2.32 8.05 -8.01
N ALA A 92 1.41 9.00 -7.73
CA ALA A 92 0.01 8.71 -7.47
C ALA A 92 -0.75 8.12 -8.68
N THR A 93 -0.23 8.26 -9.91
CA THR A 93 -0.78 7.58 -11.09
C THR A 93 -0.51 6.08 -11.11
N CYS A 94 0.34 5.58 -10.21
CA CYS A 94 0.76 4.19 -10.13
C CYS A 94 1.58 3.67 -11.33
N GLU A 95 2.14 4.55 -12.17
CA GLU A 95 3.01 4.15 -13.31
C GLU A 95 4.25 3.37 -12.83
N TYR A 96 4.81 3.72 -11.66
CA TYR A 96 5.95 3.01 -11.06
C TYR A 96 5.70 1.51 -10.87
N ILE A 97 4.42 1.10 -10.73
CA ILE A 97 4.03 -0.30 -10.56
C ILE A 97 4.20 -1.07 -11.87
N THR A 98 3.77 -0.49 -12.99
CA THR A 98 3.89 -1.11 -14.31
C THR A 98 5.33 -1.15 -14.82
N GLU A 99 6.17 -0.23 -14.34
CA GLU A 99 7.60 -0.16 -14.60
C GLU A 99 8.43 -1.03 -13.62
N TYR A 100 7.80 -1.65 -12.63
CA TYR A 100 8.45 -2.43 -11.56
C TYR A 100 9.51 -1.64 -10.78
N ARG A 101 9.31 -0.33 -10.62
CA ARG A 101 10.23 0.56 -9.90
C ARG A 101 9.89 0.62 -8.42
N ASN A 102 10.93 0.80 -7.62
CA ASN A 102 10.80 1.01 -6.19
C ASN A 102 10.62 2.50 -5.85
N ILE A 103 10.12 2.77 -4.65
CA ILE A 103 10.07 4.13 -4.09
C ILE A 103 10.84 4.12 -2.76
N PHE A 104 11.76 5.06 -2.59
CA PHE A 104 12.43 5.33 -1.33
C PHE A 104 11.85 6.60 -0.72
N ILE A 105 11.38 6.51 0.51
CA ILE A 105 10.87 7.64 1.28
C ILE A 105 11.77 7.78 2.50
N THR A 106 12.59 8.83 2.52
CA THR A 106 13.56 9.08 3.59
C THR A 106 13.23 10.37 4.34
N GLY A 107 13.69 10.48 5.57
CA GLY A 107 13.49 11.67 6.41
C GLY A 107 13.49 11.34 7.90
N ALA A 108 13.52 12.38 8.75
CA ALA A 108 13.56 12.25 10.19
C ALA A 108 12.35 11.52 10.78
N THR A 109 12.45 11.07 12.02
CA THR A 109 11.31 10.50 12.76
C THR A 109 10.18 11.53 12.82
N GLY A 110 8.93 11.07 12.60
CA GLY A 110 7.77 11.96 12.61
C GLY A 110 7.60 12.82 11.35
N SER A 111 8.46 12.69 10.33
CA SER A 111 8.35 13.51 9.10
C SER A 111 7.17 13.17 8.18
N GLY A 112 6.41 12.09 8.46
CA GLY A 112 5.26 11.68 7.65
C GLY A 112 5.55 10.57 6.63
N LYS A 113 6.71 9.87 6.72
CA LYS A 113 7.09 8.77 5.81
C LYS A 113 6.02 7.68 5.72
N THR A 114 5.62 7.16 6.87
CA THR A 114 4.59 6.11 6.99
C THR A 114 3.27 6.54 6.37
N TYR A 115 2.84 7.79 6.66
CA TYR A 115 1.65 8.37 6.07
C TYR A 115 1.72 8.40 4.54
N MET A 116 2.83 8.91 4.00
CA MET A 116 3.03 9.00 2.55
C MET A 116 3.07 7.63 1.88
N ALA A 117 3.76 6.66 2.48
CA ALA A 117 3.78 5.28 1.97
C ALA A 117 2.40 4.64 1.98
N CYS A 118 1.63 4.81 3.06
CA CYS A 118 0.24 4.33 3.14
C CYS A 118 -0.66 5.04 2.12
N ALA A 119 -0.46 6.35 1.88
CA ALA A 119 -1.20 7.10 0.87
C ALA A 119 -0.93 6.57 -0.56
N PHE A 120 0.33 6.26 -0.93
CA PHE A 120 0.63 5.58 -2.19
C PHE A 120 0.05 4.17 -2.26
N GLY A 121 0.09 3.42 -1.16
CA GLY A 121 -0.54 2.11 -1.07
C GLY A 121 -2.05 2.18 -1.28
N MET A 122 -2.70 3.21 -0.72
CA MET A 122 -4.13 3.46 -0.90
C MET A 122 -4.47 3.77 -2.37
N GLU A 123 -3.68 4.61 -3.04
CA GLU A 123 -3.85 4.86 -4.49
C GLU A 123 -3.66 3.58 -5.29
N ALA A 124 -2.66 2.75 -4.97
CA ALA A 124 -2.50 1.45 -5.63
C ALA A 124 -3.73 0.54 -5.42
N CYS A 125 -4.34 0.52 -4.24
CA CYS A 125 -5.60 -0.20 -3.99
C CYS A 125 -6.76 0.33 -4.83
N LYS A 126 -6.89 1.66 -5.00
CA LYS A 126 -7.90 2.29 -5.87
C LYS A 126 -7.74 1.88 -7.33
N HIS A 127 -6.50 1.66 -7.77
CA HIS A 127 -6.16 1.06 -9.07
C HIS A 127 -6.25 -0.48 -9.09
N TYR A 128 -6.83 -1.08 -8.05
CA TYR A 128 -7.02 -2.54 -7.90
C TYR A 128 -5.75 -3.38 -7.84
N TYR A 129 -4.61 -2.78 -7.50
CA TYR A 129 -3.39 -3.51 -7.18
C TYR A 129 -3.45 -4.06 -5.74
N SER A 130 -2.88 -5.24 -5.53
CA SER A 130 -2.73 -5.80 -4.19
C SER A 130 -1.54 -5.16 -3.49
N VAL A 131 -1.77 -4.72 -2.26
CA VAL A 131 -0.76 -4.08 -1.41
C VAL A 131 -0.59 -4.86 -0.12
N ARG A 132 0.61 -4.84 0.44
CA ARG A 132 0.90 -5.31 1.79
C ARG A 132 1.81 -4.31 2.48
N TYR A 133 1.44 -3.90 3.68
CA TYR A 133 2.28 -3.10 4.58
C TYR A 133 2.88 -4.02 5.64
N ILE A 134 4.14 -3.76 6.02
CA ILE A 134 4.82 -4.40 7.13
C ILE A 134 5.98 -3.52 7.61
N ARG A 135 6.29 -3.55 8.90
CA ARG A 135 7.54 -3.00 9.43
C ARG A 135 8.67 -4.01 9.22
N LEU A 136 9.87 -3.53 8.93
CA LEU A 136 11.02 -4.42 8.72
C LEU A 136 11.29 -5.37 9.91
N PRO A 137 11.26 -4.92 11.17
CA PRO A 137 11.45 -5.84 12.30
C PRO A 137 10.45 -6.99 12.32
N ASP A 138 9.18 -6.71 12.06
CA ASP A 138 8.12 -7.73 12.05
C ASP A 138 8.29 -8.71 10.87
N LEU A 139 8.70 -8.20 9.71
CA LEU A 139 9.03 -9.02 8.55
C LEU A 139 10.19 -9.99 8.85
N LEU A 140 11.23 -9.51 9.51
CA LEU A 140 12.40 -10.33 9.86
C LEU A 140 12.01 -11.44 10.85
N LEU A 141 11.20 -11.12 11.86
CA LEU A 141 10.66 -12.10 12.82
C LEU A 141 9.79 -13.15 12.11
N ASP A 142 8.88 -12.74 11.22
CA ASP A 142 8.03 -13.66 10.45
C ASP A 142 8.90 -14.63 9.61
N LEU A 143 9.95 -14.12 8.94
CA LEU A 143 10.83 -14.93 8.10
C LEU A 143 11.73 -15.86 8.92
N GLN A 144 12.23 -15.42 10.08
CA GLN A 144 13.03 -16.23 10.98
C GLN A 144 12.18 -17.38 11.54
N ALA A 145 11.03 -17.09 12.15
CA ALA A 145 10.13 -18.10 12.67
C ALA A 145 9.71 -19.11 11.59
N ALA A 146 9.52 -18.65 10.35
CA ALA A 146 9.20 -19.53 9.24
C ALA A 146 10.34 -20.47 8.84
N ARG A 147 11.60 -20.04 9.02
CA ARG A 147 12.79 -20.92 8.82
C ARG A 147 12.81 -22.04 9.86
N GLU A 148 12.62 -21.67 11.13
CA GLU A 148 12.62 -22.60 12.25
C GLU A 148 11.51 -23.65 12.11
N ASN A 149 10.32 -23.22 11.65
CA ASN A 149 9.14 -24.08 11.48
C ASN A 149 9.05 -24.80 10.11
N GLY A 150 10.04 -24.64 9.22
CA GLY A 150 10.02 -25.25 7.88
C GLY A 150 8.96 -24.69 6.93
N THR A 151 8.35 -23.53 7.24
CA THR A 151 7.25 -22.90 6.47
C THR A 151 7.71 -21.69 5.63
N PHE A 152 9.02 -21.50 5.51
CA PHE A 152 9.63 -20.32 4.88
C PHE A 152 9.05 -19.99 3.50
N SER A 153 8.89 -20.98 2.63
CA SER A 153 8.35 -20.77 1.28
C SER A 153 6.92 -20.24 1.30
N THR A 154 6.12 -20.66 2.28
CA THR A 154 4.72 -20.22 2.43
C THR A 154 4.64 -18.79 2.94
N VAL A 155 5.41 -18.47 4.00
CA VAL A 155 5.46 -17.13 4.56
C VAL A 155 6.08 -16.13 3.58
N LEU A 156 7.14 -16.52 2.87
CA LEU A 156 7.75 -15.68 1.84
C LEU A 156 6.75 -15.30 0.74
N LYS A 157 5.83 -16.20 0.37
CA LYS A 157 4.75 -15.89 -0.60
C LYS A 157 3.81 -14.81 -0.10
N LYS A 158 3.59 -14.65 1.20
CA LYS A 158 2.77 -13.56 1.79
C LYS A 158 3.32 -12.18 1.39
N TYR A 159 4.65 -12.07 1.24
CA TYR A 159 5.35 -10.82 0.92
C TYR A 159 5.80 -10.71 -0.54
N THR A 160 5.83 -11.80 -1.29
CA THR A 160 6.20 -11.79 -2.71
C THR A 160 5.00 -11.71 -3.66
N LYS A 161 3.79 -12.12 -3.23
CA LYS A 161 2.57 -12.05 -4.04
C LYS A 161 2.00 -10.64 -4.23
N PRO A 162 2.00 -9.77 -3.21
CA PRO A 162 1.47 -8.42 -3.39
C PRO A 162 2.25 -7.66 -4.46
N ILE A 163 1.51 -6.94 -5.31
CA ILE A 163 2.10 -6.12 -6.39
C ILE A 163 2.93 -4.98 -5.78
N VAL A 164 2.42 -4.38 -4.68
CA VAL A 164 3.18 -3.38 -3.91
C VAL A 164 3.42 -3.92 -2.51
N LEU A 165 4.67 -3.89 -2.07
CA LEU A 165 5.06 -4.17 -0.68
C LEU A 165 5.57 -2.86 -0.07
N ILE A 166 5.01 -2.46 1.06
CA ILE A 166 5.51 -1.35 1.85
C ILE A 166 6.31 -1.92 3.00
N ILE A 167 7.59 -1.60 3.08
CA ILE A 167 8.46 -1.97 4.19
C ILE A 167 8.80 -0.69 4.96
N ASP A 168 8.19 -0.52 6.09
CA ASP A 168 8.45 0.62 6.98
C ASP A 168 9.58 0.30 7.97
N GLU A 169 10.13 1.35 8.58
CA GLU A 169 11.32 1.24 9.47
C GLU A 169 12.51 0.53 8.80
N TRP A 170 12.67 0.78 7.49
CA TRP A 170 13.73 0.17 6.70
C TRP A 170 15.11 0.46 7.28
N LEU A 171 15.82 -0.61 7.66
CA LEU A 171 17.16 -0.57 8.22
C LEU A 171 17.32 0.34 9.45
N LEU A 172 16.24 0.46 10.27
CA LEU A 172 16.32 1.19 11.54
C LEU A 172 17.34 0.58 12.49
N LEU A 173 17.47 -0.74 12.46
CA LEU A 173 18.47 -1.52 13.18
C LEU A 173 19.38 -2.23 12.18
N LYS A 174 20.62 -2.47 12.58
CA LYS A 174 21.57 -3.24 11.78
C LYS A 174 21.11 -4.69 11.62
N LEU A 175 21.24 -5.22 10.41
CA LEU A 175 20.89 -6.60 10.10
C LEU A 175 22.05 -7.53 10.45
N THR A 176 21.71 -8.66 11.03
CA THR A 176 22.58 -9.83 11.09
C THR A 176 22.71 -10.49 9.70
N GLU A 177 23.73 -11.33 9.51
CA GLU A 177 23.91 -12.06 8.24
C GLU A 177 22.73 -12.98 7.90
N ALA A 178 22.10 -13.61 8.91
CA ALA A 178 20.93 -14.48 8.73
C ALA A 178 19.69 -13.68 8.25
N GLU A 179 19.47 -12.52 8.84
CA GLU A 179 18.39 -11.60 8.43
C GLU A 179 18.62 -11.03 7.04
N ALA A 180 19.87 -10.63 6.73
CA ALA A 180 20.23 -10.15 5.41
C ALA A 180 20.03 -11.23 4.32
N ARG A 181 20.32 -12.50 4.60
CA ARG A 181 20.02 -13.62 3.70
C ARG A 181 18.53 -13.80 3.44
N ASN A 182 17.70 -13.73 4.49
CA ASN A 182 16.26 -13.81 4.36
C ASN A 182 15.68 -12.66 3.54
N LEU A 183 16.16 -11.45 3.80
CA LEU A 183 15.78 -10.24 3.09
C LEU A 183 16.21 -10.28 1.62
N PHE A 184 17.43 -10.76 1.34
CA PHE A 184 17.92 -10.97 -0.02
C PHE A 184 17.00 -11.89 -0.84
N GLU A 185 16.55 -13.00 -0.27
CA GLU A 185 15.61 -13.93 -0.91
C GLU A 185 14.28 -13.23 -1.29
N LEU A 186 13.75 -12.41 -0.38
CA LEU A 186 12.54 -11.63 -0.64
C LEU A 186 12.74 -10.65 -1.80
N ILE A 187 13.78 -9.82 -1.71
CA ILE A 187 14.12 -8.79 -2.71
C ILE A 187 14.40 -9.43 -4.07
N HIS A 188 15.17 -10.52 -4.10
CA HIS A 188 15.46 -11.26 -5.33
C HIS A 188 14.19 -11.74 -6.04
N LYS A 189 13.21 -12.27 -5.29
CA LYS A 189 11.95 -12.76 -5.87
C LYS A 189 11.04 -11.64 -6.37
N ARG A 190 11.17 -10.44 -5.82
CA ARG A 190 10.37 -9.27 -6.20
C ARG A 190 10.98 -8.47 -7.34
N ARG A 191 12.30 -8.51 -7.52
CA ARG A 191 13.03 -7.75 -8.56
C ARG A 191 12.39 -7.92 -9.94
N LYS A 192 12.09 -6.82 -10.63
CA LYS A 192 11.48 -6.77 -11.98
C LYS A 192 10.14 -7.52 -12.12
N LYS A 193 9.40 -7.70 -11.03
CA LYS A 193 8.08 -8.35 -11.03
C LYS A 193 7.04 -7.57 -10.23
N SER A 194 7.50 -6.74 -9.32
CA SER A 194 6.65 -6.00 -8.40
C SER A 194 7.42 -4.83 -7.80
N SER A 195 6.71 -3.84 -7.24
CA SER A 195 7.31 -2.64 -6.67
C SER A 195 7.36 -2.72 -5.15
N THR A 196 8.39 -2.12 -4.55
CA THR A 196 8.52 -2.03 -3.11
C THR A 196 8.71 -0.57 -2.70
N ILE A 197 8.01 -0.14 -1.66
CA ILE A 197 8.15 1.17 -1.04
C ILE A 197 8.93 0.98 0.26
N PHE A 198 10.06 1.65 0.38
CA PHE A 198 10.92 1.58 1.56
C PHE A 198 10.85 2.91 2.31
N CYS A 199 10.51 2.88 3.61
CA CYS A 199 10.52 4.05 4.48
C CYS A 199 11.68 3.96 5.46
N SER A 200 12.60 4.90 5.40
CA SER A 200 13.81 4.91 6.25
C SER A 200 14.05 6.25 6.90
N GLN A 201 14.67 6.22 8.09
CA GLN A 201 15.23 7.42 8.72
C GLN A 201 16.62 7.75 8.16
N PHE A 202 17.30 6.74 7.65
CA PHE A 202 18.61 6.87 7.05
C PHE A 202 18.51 7.22 5.57
N ARG A 203 19.46 7.99 5.05
CA ARG A 203 19.62 8.20 3.63
C ARG A 203 20.12 6.91 2.96
N GLU A 204 19.84 6.75 1.68
CA GLU A 204 20.25 5.55 0.93
C GLU A 204 21.75 5.27 1.03
N SER A 205 22.59 6.31 1.07
CA SER A 205 24.04 6.18 1.21
C SER A 205 24.47 5.53 2.53
N GLU A 206 23.62 5.57 3.55
CA GLU A 206 23.88 5.01 4.88
C GLU A 206 23.38 3.55 4.99
N TRP A 207 22.51 3.11 4.10
CA TRP A 207 21.88 1.77 4.17
C TRP A 207 22.90 0.64 4.08
N TYR A 208 23.95 0.86 3.32
CA TYR A 208 25.04 -0.12 3.18
C TYR A 208 25.62 -0.52 4.53
N GLN A 209 25.89 0.47 5.40
CA GLN A 209 26.44 0.25 6.73
C GLN A 209 25.47 -0.44 7.70
N GLN A 210 24.17 -0.38 7.43
CA GLN A 210 23.15 -1.06 8.23
C GLN A 210 22.99 -2.55 7.85
N ILE A 211 23.58 -2.99 6.75
CA ILE A 211 23.53 -4.38 6.29
C ILE A 211 24.88 -5.04 6.60
N CYS A 212 24.94 -5.86 7.66
CA CYS A 212 26.15 -6.60 8.06
C CYS A 212 27.41 -5.72 8.17
N ASP A 213 27.28 -4.52 8.75
CA ASP A 213 28.36 -3.53 8.89
C ASP A 213 29.04 -3.09 7.57
N GLY A 214 28.40 -3.33 6.42
CA GLY A 214 28.92 -2.96 5.10
C GLY A 214 30.02 -3.86 4.54
N GLU A 215 30.42 -4.91 5.25
CA GLU A 215 31.51 -5.80 4.84
C GLU A 215 31.03 -7.06 4.09
N SER A 216 29.72 -7.19 3.89
CA SER A 216 29.13 -8.38 3.30
C SER A 216 28.79 -8.21 1.81
N THR A 217 29.13 -9.20 1.00
CA THR A 217 28.66 -9.32 -0.40
C THR A 217 27.13 -9.32 -0.50
N LEU A 218 26.41 -9.62 0.60
CA LEU A 218 24.95 -9.51 0.68
C LEU A 218 24.49 -8.04 0.67
N ALA A 219 25.25 -7.13 1.29
CA ALA A 219 24.93 -5.71 1.26
C ALA A 219 24.98 -5.19 -0.18
N ASP A 220 26.05 -5.47 -0.93
CA ASP A 220 26.14 -5.13 -2.35
C ASP A 220 24.99 -5.73 -3.15
N ALA A 221 24.71 -7.00 -2.94
CA ALA A 221 23.69 -7.73 -3.68
C ALA A 221 22.27 -7.23 -3.39
N ILE A 222 21.97 -6.79 -2.16
CA ILE A 222 20.69 -6.18 -1.79
C ILE A 222 20.59 -4.80 -2.42
N MET A 223 21.61 -3.94 -2.20
CA MET A 223 21.61 -2.55 -2.68
C MET A 223 21.51 -2.47 -4.20
N ASP A 224 22.26 -3.28 -4.96
CA ASP A 224 22.14 -3.36 -6.42
C ASP A 224 20.70 -3.65 -6.88
N ARG A 225 19.97 -4.49 -6.13
CA ARG A 225 18.63 -4.89 -6.52
C ARG A 225 17.54 -3.88 -6.21
N ILE A 226 17.75 -3.04 -5.19
CA ILE A 226 16.72 -2.08 -4.75
C ILE A 226 16.96 -0.67 -5.27
N SER A 227 18.24 -0.25 -5.45
CA SER A 227 18.60 1.13 -5.81
C SER A 227 18.46 1.41 -7.30
N TYR A 228 18.62 0.39 -8.13
CA TYR A 228 18.52 0.56 -9.57
C TYR A 228 17.08 0.89 -9.98
N ASP A 229 16.89 1.98 -10.71
CA ASP A 229 15.57 2.46 -11.18
C ASP A 229 14.55 2.75 -10.04
N SER A 230 14.99 3.33 -8.92
CA SER A 230 14.12 3.76 -7.84
C SER A 230 13.79 5.25 -7.91
N TYR A 231 12.55 5.60 -7.50
CA TYR A 231 12.17 6.98 -7.21
C TYR A 231 12.54 7.33 -5.77
N LYS A 232 13.03 8.56 -5.54
CA LYS A 232 13.47 9.01 -4.21
C LYS A 232 12.64 10.21 -3.78
N ILE A 233 12.12 10.13 -2.57
CA ILE A 233 11.39 11.20 -1.89
C ILE A 233 12.10 11.44 -0.56
N ASP A 234 12.83 12.55 -0.48
CA ASP A 234 13.47 12.99 0.75
C ASP A 234 12.57 14.03 1.42
N ILE A 235 12.08 13.71 2.62
CA ILE A 235 11.24 14.61 3.40
C ILE A 235 12.16 15.41 4.32
N GLU A 236 12.57 16.58 3.86
CA GLU A 236 13.45 17.48 4.60
C GLU A 236 12.65 18.63 5.20
N SER A 237 13.08 19.13 6.37
CA SER A 237 12.56 20.37 6.92
C SER A 237 13.04 21.57 6.13
N VAL A 238 12.17 22.57 5.96
CA VAL A 238 12.55 23.89 5.37
C VAL A 238 13.46 24.65 6.32
N ASP A 239 13.22 24.55 7.62
CA ASP A 239 14.02 25.15 8.68
C ASP A 239 14.39 24.09 9.73
N PRO A 240 15.61 23.51 9.65
CA PRO A 240 16.04 22.48 10.59
C PRO A 240 16.04 22.93 12.07
N SER A 241 16.10 24.25 12.35
CA SER A 241 16.05 24.78 13.72
C SER A 241 14.63 24.74 14.33
N LYS A 242 13.61 24.57 13.50
CA LYS A 242 12.19 24.49 13.86
C LYS A 242 11.56 23.18 13.37
N ASP A 243 12.35 22.12 13.33
CA ASP A 243 11.92 20.82 12.80
C ASP A 243 10.97 20.11 13.79
N LEU A 244 9.72 20.58 13.80
CA LEU A 244 8.65 19.91 14.53
C LEU A 244 8.22 18.64 13.79
N SER A 245 7.95 17.57 14.52
CA SER A 245 7.34 16.38 13.93
C SER A 245 5.93 16.69 13.42
N MET A 246 5.44 15.94 12.42
CA MET A 246 4.06 16.10 11.95
C MET A 246 3.04 15.84 13.07
N ARG A 247 3.39 15.03 14.08
CA ARG A 247 2.55 14.80 15.27
C ARG A 247 2.42 16.07 16.12
N GLU A 248 3.51 16.80 16.31
CA GLU A 248 3.51 18.08 17.02
C GLU A 248 2.74 19.14 16.23
N ILE A 249 2.96 19.25 14.91
CA ILE A 249 2.26 20.20 14.03
C ILE A 249 0.75 20.01 14.09
N TYR A 250 0.27 18.75 14.12
CA TYR A 250 -1.16 18.44 14.17
C TYR A 250 -1.72 18.29 15.60
N GLY A 251 -0.93 18.58 16.63
CA GLY A 251 -1.37 18.45 18.03
C GLY A 251 -1.68 17.01 18.46
N LEU A 252 -1.08 16.04 17.79
CA LEU A 252 -1.26 14.60 18.05
C LEU A 252 -0.19 14.04 19.01
N ASP A 253 0.71 14.87 19.51
CA ASP A 253 1.74 14.45 20.46
C ASP A 253 1.16 14.36 21.86
N PRO A 254 1.19 13.18 22.53
CA PRO A 254 0.69 13.00 23.90
C PRO A 254 1.41 13.90 24.93
N ALA A 255 2.62 14.38 24.63
CA ALA A 255 3.36 15.30 25.51
C ALA A 255 2.79 16.72 25.52
N MET A 256 2.02 17.12 24.50
CA MET A 256 1.36 18.43 24.41
C MET A 256 -0.11 18.43 24.90
N ALA A 257 -0.63 17.29 25.32
CA ALA A 257 -1.99 17.14 25.83
C ALA A 257 -2.09 17.41 27.36
N LYS A 258 -1.24 18.30 27.90
CA LYS A 258 -1.28 18.75 29.30
C LYS A 258 -1.79 20.16 29.40
#